data_7c96b580e7fdb0d434797ff73155b60c
#
_entry.id   7c96b580e7fdb0d434797ff73155b60c
#
_cell.length_a   1.000
_cell.length_b   1.000
_cell.length_c   1.000
_cell.angle_alpha   90.00
_cell.angle_beta   90.00
_cell.angle_gamma   90.00
#
_symmetry.space_group_name_H-M   'P 1'
#
loop_
_entity.id
_entity.type
_entity.pdbx_description
1 polymer ?
#
loop_
_entity_poly.entity_id
_entity_poly.type
_entity_poly.pdbx_seq_one_letter_code
_entity_poly.pdbx_strand_id
1 'polypeptide(L)'
;MSVNAATQVVVVSGLGGEPQYEERFSKWSEQVAKASASVTGDPAQVRRLSGDQARRENIEAALRAAAQGAHAGDRFVLVLLGHGSFDGTDYRFNIPGEDITGAGLKALLDRFPEGVTQLVVDATSASGAMAESLAGPHRIVIAATKSGERNASRFGGYWAEALNSSEADKDKDGSVSVQEAYDYATRKVAESFKSDAAIATEHSRLAGDDAGRFVVARLGAAALFANDAQLAAMRGQQEGIEQRINQLRAQKATLAEDDYYGKLEPVLVEMARLGQRIDARLAQLGVANGGRSDSRF
;
A
#
# COMPACT_ATOMS: atom_id res chain seq x y z
N MET A 1 -13.22 15.81 -16.48
CA MET A 1 -13.42 14.67 -15.55
C MET A 1 -12.04 14.28 -15.07
N SER A 2 -11.73 14.52 -13.79
CA SER A 2 -10.49 14.00 -13.21
C SER A 2 -10.62 12.48 -13.13
N VAL A 3 -9.88 11.78 -13.97
CA VAL A 3 -9.75 10.33 -13.84
C VAL A 3 -8.97 10.11 -12.55
N ASN A 4 -9.59 9.50 -11.55
CA ASN A 4 -8.87 9.08 -10.35
C ASN A 4 -7.76 8.11 -10.77
N ALA A 5 -6.53 8.36 -10.33
CA ALA A 5 -5.40 7.48 -10.57
C ALA A 5 -5.73 6.06 -10.12
N ALA A 6 -5.74 5.11 -11.03
CA ALA A 6 -5.96 3.71 -10.71
C ALA A 6 -4.70 3.10 -10.07
N THR A 7 -4.90 2.14 -9.17
CA THR A 7 -3.79 1.38 -8.58
C THR A 7 -3.98 -0.09 -8.93
N GLN A 8 -2.96 -0.70 -9.52
CA GLN A 8 -2.91 -2.13 -9.80
C GLN A 8 -1.82 -2.78 -8.95
N VAL A 9 -2.10 -3.96 -8.42
CA VAL A 9 -1.20 -4.68 -7.51
C VAL A 9 -0.99 -6.11 -7.96
N VAL A 10 0.26 -6.54 -8.07
CA VAL A 10 0.65 -7.93 -8.30
C VAL A 10 1.49 -8.39 -7.12
N VAL A 11 1.04 -9.46 -6.45
CA VAL A 11 1.75 -10.08 -5.31
C VAL A 11 2.13 -11.49 -5.70
N VAL A 12 3.41 -11.80 -5.66
CA VAL A 12 3.93 -13.12 -6.03
C VAL A 12 4.55 -13.79 -4.82
N SER A 13 4.08 -15.00 -4.53
CA SER A 13 4.70 -15.92 -3.56
C SER A 13 5.52 -16.95 -4.32
N GLY A 14 6.86 -16.85 -4.23
CA GLY A 14 7.79 -17.80 -4.83
C GLY A 14 7.87 -19.12 -4.07
N LEU A 15 8.80 -20.00 -4.48
CA LEU A 15 9.05 -21.26 -3.81
C LEU A 15 9.59 -21.07 -2.39
N GLY A 16 9.07 -21.84 -1.44
CA GLY A 16 9.60 -21.93 -0.09
C GLY A 16 10.70 -22.99 0.05
N GLY A 17 10.64 -24.03 -0.76
CA GLY A 17 11.57 -25.17 -0.68
C GLY A 17 11.25 -26.12 0.48
N GLU A 18 10.89 -25.58 1.64
CA GLU A 18 10.43 -26.32 2.82
C GLU A 18 9.01 -25.92 3.20
N PRO A 19 8.17 -26.83 3.76
CA PRO A 19 6.77 -26.56 4.07
C PRO A 19 6.55 -25.31 4.93
N GLN A 20 7.43 -25.04 5.89
CA GLN A 20 7.35 -23.87 6.77
C GLN A 20 7.50 -22.54 6.03
N TYR A 21 8.32 -22.48 4.98
CA TYR A 21 8.50 -21.29 4.17
C TYR A 21 7.34 -21.13 3.16
N GLU A 22 6.86 -22.24 2.59
CA GLU A 22 5.68 -22.25 1.71
C GLU A 22 4.46 -21.65 2.44
N GLU A 23 4.16 -22.14 3.64
CA GLU A 23 3.07 -21.62 4.46
C GLU A 23 3.27 -20.13 4.79
N ARG A 24 4.50 -19.78 5.19
CA ARG A 24 4.85 -18.39 5.55
C ARG A 24 4.67 -17.43 4.39
N PHE A 25 5.24 -17.74 3.23
CA PHE A 25 5.14 -16.85 2.06
C PHE A 25 3.71 -16.78 1.53
N SER A 26 2.98 -17.88 1.54
CA SER A 26 1.56 -17.90 1.19
C SER A 26 0.75 -17.00 2.11
N LYS A 27 0.92 -17.10 3.43
CA LYS A 27 0.24 -16.25 4.42
C LYS A 27 0.58 -14.76 4.22
N TRP A 28 1.84 -14.43 4.04
CA TRP A 28 2.26 -13.04 3.82
C TRP A 28 1.68 -12.47 2.53
N SER A 29 1.69 -13.24 1.44
CA SER A 29 1.13 -12.82 0.16
C SER A 29 -0.39 -12.59 0.24
N GLU A 30 -1.10 -13.39 1.01
CA GLU A 30 -2.53 -13.21 1.28
C GLU A 30 -2.80 -11.94 2.08
N GLN A 31 -2.03 -11.70 3.14
CA GLN A 31 -2.15 -10.49 3.96
C GLN A 31 -1.87 -9.21 3.15
N VAL A 32 -0.81 -9.23 2.33
CA VAL A 32 -0.48 -8.11 1.44
C VAL A 32 -1.60 -7.87 0.42
N ALA A 33 -2.06 -8.92 -0.26
CA ALA A 33 -3.13 -8.79 -1.25
C ALA A 33 -4.42 -8.24 -0.64
N LYS A 34 -4.81 -8.73 0.54
CA LYS A 34 -5.99 -8.26 1.26
C LYS A 34 -5.87 -6.77 1.67
N ALA A 35 -4.72 -6.37 2.21
CA ALA A 35 -4.49 -4.97 2.60
C ALA A 35 -4.47 -4.05 1.38
N SER A 36 -3.82 -4.47 0.28
CA SER A 36 -3.73 -3.70 -0.96
C SER A 36 -5.09 -3.45 -1.62
N ALA A 37 -6.09 -4.31 -1.40
CA ALA A 37 -7.45 -4.08 -1.89
C ALA A 37 -8.04 -2.75 -1.36
N SER A 38 -7.57 -2.27 -0.21
CA SER A 38 -8.01 -0.99 0.38
C SER A 38 -7.60 0.26 -0.42
N VAL A 39 -6.60 0.15 -1.29
CA VAL A 39 -6.10 1.27 -2.12
C VAL A 39 -6.46 1.16 -3.59
N THR A 40 -6.90 0.00 -4.05
CA THR A 40 -7.29 -0.19 -5.46
C THR A 40 -8.72 0.25 -5.76
N GLY A 41 -9.60 0.28 -4.76
CA GLY A 41 -11.04 0.54 -4.94
C GLY A 41 -11.80 -0.59 -5.64
N ASP A 42 -11.08 -1.55 -6.23
CA ASP A 42 -11.62 -2.75 -6.90
C ASP A 42 -10.70 -3.94 -6.58
N PRO A 43 -11.19 -4.97 -5.88
CA PRO A 43 -10.40 -6.17 -5.59
C PRO A 43 -9.86 -6.89 -6.83
N ALA A 44 -10.50 -6.72 -8.00
CA ALA A 44 -10.02 -7.30 -9.26
C ALA A 44 -8.68 -6.69 -9.74
N GLN A 45 -8.31 -5.51 -9.23
CA GLN A 45 -7.03 -4.86 -9.47
C GLN A 45 -5.89 -5.46 -8.63
N VAL A 46 -6.17 -6.37 -7.72
CA VAL A 46 -5.16 -7.09 -6.93
C VAL A 46 -5.04 -8.52 -7.43
N ARG A 47 -3.90 -8.83 -8.04
CA ARG A 47 -3.59 -10.18 -8.52
C ARG A 47 -2.57 -10.85 -7.64
N ARG A 48 -2.97 -11.92 -6.94
CA ARG A 48 -2.07 -12.77 -6.16
C ARG A 48 -1.72 -14.02 -6.98
N LEU A 49 -0.42 -14.30 -7.07
CA LEU A 49 0.12 -15.51 -7.73
C LEU A 49 0.89 -16.32 -6.67
N SER A 50 0.51 -17.57 -6.45
CA SER A 50 1.13 -18.47 -5.48
C SER A 50 1.04 -19.92 -5.95
N GLY A 51 1.94 -20.81 -5.48
CA GLY A 51 2.02 -22.20 -5.93
C GLY A 51 2.15 -22.26 -7.45
N ASP A 52 1.41 -23.16 -8.11
CA ASP A 52 1.47 -23.30 -9.57
C ASP A 52 1.08 -22.05 -10.38
N GLN A 53 0.39 -21.10 -9.75
CA GLN A 53 0.09 -19.82 -10.39
C GLN A 53 1.31 -18.87 -10.42
N ALA A 54 2.32 -19.10 -9.59
CA ALA A 54 3.53 -18.27 -9.53
C ALA A 54 4.60 -18.71 -10.57
N ARG A 55 4.23 -19.38 -11.64
CA ARG A 55 5.13 -19.71 -12.75
C ARG A 55 5.47 -18.47 -13.55
N ARG A 56 6.65 -18.49 -14.16
CA ARG A 56 7.18 -17.38 -14.96
C ARG A 56 6.18 -16.83 -15.99
N GLU A 57 5.56 -17.72 -16.77
CA GLU A 57 4.59 -17.31 -17.79
C GLU A 57 3.39 -16.55 -17.23
N ASN A 58 2.90 -16.92 -16.04
CA ASN A 58 1.79 -16.24 -15.39
C ASN A 58 2.20 -14.88 -14.81
N ILE A 59 3.41 -14.79 -14.24
CA ILE A 59 3.97 -13.53 -13.75
C ILE A 59 4.15 -12.56 -14.90
N GLU A 60 4.78 -13.01 -15.98
CA GLU A 60 4.97 -12.21 -17.19
C GLU A 60 3.65 -11.76 -17.82
N ALA A 61 2.64 -12.65 -17.87
CA ALA A 61 1.31 -12.32 -18.37
C ALA A 61 0.62 -11.27 -17.47
N ALA A 62 0.74 -11.39 -16.14
CA ALA A 62 0.19 -10.44 -15.20
C ALA A 62 0.81 -9.05 -15.35
N LEU A 63 2.15 -8.97 -15.44
CA LEU A 63 2.87 -7.70 -15.59
C LEU A 63 2.60 -7.04 -16.95
N ARG A 64 2.54 -7.84 -18.05
CA ARG A 64 2.16 -7.32 -19.37
C ARG A 64 0.74 -6.77 -19.40
N ALA A 65 -0.22 -7.49 -18.77
CA ALA A 65 -1.61 -7.03 -18.70
C ALA A 65 -1.73 -5.73 -17.89
N ALA A 66 -1.01 -5.64 -16.76
CA ALA A 66 -0.97 -4.42 -15.97
C ALA A 66 -0.38 -3.24 -16.75
N ALA A 67 0.74 -3.43 -17.47
CA ALA A 67 1.34 -2.39 -18.29
C ALA A 67 0.45 -1.94 -19.46
N GLN A 68 -0.28 -2.87 -20.08
CA GLN A 68 -1.21 -2.56 -21.17
C GLN A 68 -2.46 -1.77 -20.71
N GLY A 69 -2.92 -2.02 -19.48
CA GLY A 69 -4.08 -1.35 -18.91
C GLY A 69 -3.76 -0.05 -18.19
N ALA A 70 -2.49 0.30 -17.99
CA ALA A 70 -2.06 1.46 -17.23
C ALA A 70 -2.01 2.75 -18.08
N HIS A 71 -2.28 3.88 -17.46
CA HIS A 71 -2.23 5.22 -18.05
C HIS A 71 -1.36 6.15 -17.21
N ALA A 72 -0.90 7.24 -17.79
CA ALA A 72 -0.16 8.27 -17.04
C ALA A 72 -0.95 8.75 -15.82
N GLY A 73 -0.29 8.81 -14.67
CA GLY A 73 -0.91 9.13 -13.38
C GLY A 73 -1.32 7.89 -12.57
N ASP A 74 -1.45 6.71 -13.19
CA ASP A 74 -1.75 5.47 -12.49
C ASP A 74 -0.58 4.99 -11.63
N ARG A 75 -0.86 4.05 -10.73
CA ARG A 75 0.10 3.42 -9.81
C ARG A 75 0.14 1.93 -10.04
N PHE A 76 1.34 1.38 -9.98
CA PHE A 76 1.55 -0.06 -10.05
C PHE A 76 2.39 -0.54 -8.86
N VAL A 77 2.01 -1.65 -8.26
CA VAL A 77 2.73 -2.27 -7.13
C VAL A 77 3.06 -3.71 -7.48
N LEU A 78 4.35 -4.06 -7.36
CA LEU A 78 4.83 -5.45 -7.43
C LEU A 78 5.43 -5.82 -6.07
N VAL A 79 4.96 -6.93 -5.49
CA VAL A 79 5.52 -7.47 -4.25
C VAL A 79 5.99 -8.89 -4.49
N LEU A 80 7.26 -9.15 -4.27
CA LEU A 80 7.90 -10.47 -4.39
C LEU A 80 8.21 -10.99 -2.99
N LEU A 81 7.64 -12.12 -2.64
CA LEU A 81 7.81 -12.81 -1.35
C LEU A 81 8.38 -14.20 -1.62
N GLY A 82 9.54 -14.52 -1.07
CA GLY A 82 10.15 -15.82 -1.34
C GLY A 82 11.66 -15.83 -1.15
N HIS A 83 12.26 -16.81 -1.78
CA HIS A 83 13.71 -16.87 -1.90
C HIS A 83 14.17 -16.26 -3.21
N GLY A 84 15.32 -15.60 -3.15
CA GLY A 84 16.07 -15.15 -4.31
C GLY A 84 17.48 -15.72 -4.26
N SER A 85 18.06 -15.92 -5.41
CA SER A 85 19.44 -16.35 -5.57
C SER A 85 20.24 -15.32 -6.38
N PHE A 86 21.53 -15.26 -6.10
CA PHE A 86 22.47 -14.40 -6.84
C PHE A 86 23.78 -15.15 -7.02
N ASP A 87 24.19 -15.36 -8.27
CA ASP A 87 25.38 -16.12 -8.61
C ASP A 87 26.68 -15.27 -8.75
N GLY A 88 26.57 -13.98 -8.46
CA GLY A 88 27.64 -13.00 -8.62
C GLY A 88 27.42 -12.09 -9.84
N THR A 89 26.53 -12.45 -10.75
CA THR A 89 26.20 -11.69 -11.95
C THR A 89 24.70 -11.47 -12.06
N ASP A 90 23.91 -12.55 -11.95
CA ASP A 90 22.47 -12.51 -12.15
C ASP A 90 21.69 -12.80 -10.86
N TYR A 91 20.74 -11.92 -10.58
CA TYR A 91 19.69 -12.19 -9.60
C TYR A 91 18.59 -13.04 -10.23
N ARG A 92 18.06 -13.99 -9.46
CA ARG A 92 16.89 -14.81 -9.81
C ARG A 92 15.90 -14.88 -8.66
N PHE A 93 14.64 -14.65 -8.96
CA PHE A 93 13.54 -14.92 -8.06
C PHE A 93 13.11 -16.38 -8.24
N ASN A 94 13.17 -17.17 -7.16
CA ASN A 94 12.95 -18.62 -7.19
C ASN A 94 11.45 -18.92 -7.21
N ILE A 95 10.98 -19.50 -8.30
CA ILE A 95 9.57 -19.78 -8.56
C ILE A 95 9.38 -21.21 -9.13
N PRO A 96 8.15 -21.75 -9.18
CA PRO A 96 7.91 -23.05 -9.81
C PRO A 96 8.29 -23.03 -11.30
N GLY A 97 9.14 -23.95 -11.69
CA GLY A 97 9.66 -24.07 -13.05
C GLY A 97 10.91 -23.23 -13.27
N GLU A 98 10.94 -22.42 -14.30
CA GLU A 98 12.08 -21.56 -14.65
C GLU A 98 12.01 -20.25 -13.85
N ASP A 99 13.08 -19.91 -13.16
CA ASP A 99 13.21 -18.68 -12.39
C ASP A 99 13.11 -17.43 -13.27
N ILE A 100 12.64 -16.34 -12.69
CA ILE A 100 12.64 -15.04 -13.37
C ILE A 100 13.86 -14.23 -12.94
N THR A 101 14.62 -13.74 -13.91
CA THR A 101 15.83 -12.93 -13.66
C THR A 101 15.50 -11.48 -13.35
N GLY A 102 16.41 -10.78 -12.67
CA GLY A 102 16.31 -9.33 -12.43
C GLY A 102 16.19 -8.54 -13.73
N ALA A 103 16.96 -8.91 -14.76
CA ALA A 103 16.88 -8.32 -16.10
C ALA A 103 15.51 -8.57 -16.76
N GLY A 104 14.94 -9.76 -16.61
CA GLY A 104 13.60 -10.09 -17.09
C GLY A 104 12.52 -9.27 -16.42
N LEU A 105 12.58 -9.14 -15.08
CA LEU A 105 11.66 -8.28 -14.33
C LEU A 105 11.78 -6.82 -14.75
N LYS A 106 13.01 -6.30 -14.87
CA LYS A 106 13.24 -4.94 -15.34
C LYS A 106 12.61 -4.69 -16.71
N ALA A 107 12.83 -5.58 -17.67
CA ALA A 107 12.29 -5.45 -19.02
C ALA A 107 10.75 -5.44 -19.06
N LEU A 108 10.09 -6.10 -18.09
CA LEU A 108 8.64 -6.05 -17.95
C LEU A 108 8.16 -4.74 -17.30
N LEU A 109 8.87 -4.25 -16.29
CA LEU A 109 8.56 -3.00 -15.60
C LEU A 109 8.80 -1.78 -16.51
N ASP A 110 9.79 -1.84 -17.39
CA ASP A 110 10.07 -0.77 -18.35
C ASP A 110 9.02 -0.67 -19.49
N ARG A 111 8.04 -1.58 -19.56
CA ARG A 111 6.90 -1.52 -20.49
C ARG A 111 5.77 -0.61 -20.03
N PHE A 112 5.75 -0.22 -18.75
CA PHE A 112 4.72 0.68 -18.27
C PHE A 112 4.84 2.05 -18.92
N PRO A 113 3.71 2.71 -19.25
CA PRO A 113 3.71 4.04 -19.83
C PRO A 113 4.45 5.05 -18.94
N GLU A 114 5.04 6.06 -19.58
CA GLU A 114 5.61 7.20 -18.89
C GLU A 114 4.53 7.87 -18.01
N GLY A 115 4.92 8.28 -16.78
CA GLY A 115 4.01 8.88 -15.79
C GLY A 115 3.27 7.87 -14.91
N VAL A 116 3.45 6.55 -15.10
CA VAL A 116 3.01 5.55 -14.13
C VAL A 116 4.02 5.47 -12.99
N THR A 117 3.58 5.70 -11.76
CA THR A 117 4.44 5.51 -10.59
C THR A 117 4.44 4.05 -10.18
N GLN A 118 5.63 3.44 -10.12
CA GLN A 118 5.81 2.03 -9.80
C GLN A 118 6.41 1.86 -8.39
N LEU A 119 5.91 0.90 -7.63
CA LEU A 119 6.53 0.39 -6.41
C LEU A 119 6.93 -1.07 -6.62
N VAL A 120 8.18 -1.39 -6.38
CA VAL A 120 8.68 -2.77 -6.34
C VAL A 120 9.17 -3.07 -4.93
N VAL A 121 8.55 -4.05 -4.27
CA VAL A 121 8.96 -4.57 -2.97
C VAL A 121 9.52 -5.96 -3.18
N ASP A 122 10.83 -6.06 -3.21
CA ASP A 122 11.54 -7.34 -3.27
C ASP A 122 11.93 -7.78 -1.84
N ALA A 123 11.09 -8.64 -1.27
CA ALA A 123 11.28 -9.20 0.06
C ALA A 123 11.97 -10.58 0.01
N THR A 124 12.83 -10.80 -0.97
CA THR A 124 13.58 -12.05 -1.12
C THR A 124 14.96 -12.01 -0.45
N SER A 125 15.55 -13.18 -0.28
CA SER A 125 16.84 -13.35 0.40
C SER A 125 18.05 -12.75 -0.30
N ALA A 126 17.98 -12.44 -1.60
CA ALA A 126 19.08 -11.83 -2.36
C ALA A 126 18.67 -10.51 -3.04
N SER A 127 17.61 -9.87 -2.57
CA SER A 127 16.98 -8.69 -3.18
C SER A 127 17.92 -7.50 -3.37
N GLY A 128 18.93 -7.35 -2.51
CA GLY A 128 19.91 -6.28 -2.63
C GLY A 128 20.72 -6.30 -3.93
N ALA A 129 20.86 -7.47 -4.56
CA ALA A 129 21.54 -7.59 -5.85
C ALA A 129 20.69 -7.03 -7.02
N MET A 130 19.37 -6.98 -6.86
CA MET A 130 18.45 -6.50 -7.88
C MET A 130 18.11 -5.01 -7.73
N ALA A 131 18.24 -4.45 -6.54
CA ALA A 131 17.76 -3.09 -6.22
C ALA A 131 18.29 -2.02 -7.18
N GLU A 132 19.59 -2.02 -7.47
CA GLU A 132 20.20 -1.04 -8.37
C GLU A 132 19.77 -1.22 -9.82
N SER A 133 19.60 -2.48 -10.27
CA SER A 133 19.19 -2.77 -11.64
C SER A 133 17.73 -2.41 -11.93
N LEU A 134 16.89 -2.38 -10.91
CA LEU A 134 15.48 -1.98 -11.02
C LEU A 134 15.28 -0.47 -10.93
N ALA A 135 16.27 0.31 -10.49
CA ALA A 135 16.15 1.76 -10.41
C ALA A 135 15.73 2.35 -11.76
N GLY A 136 14.84 3.32 -11.72
CA GLY A 136 14.31 3.97 -12.92
C GLY A 136 13.48 5.20 -12.56
N PRO A 137 13.14 6.04 -13.55
CA PRO A 137 12.27 7.18 -13.33
C PRO A 137 10.89 6.69 -12.82
N HIS A 138 10.31 7.41 -11.87
CA HIS A 138 9.01 7.10 -11.26
C HIS A 138 8.91 5.70 -10.65
N ARG A 139 10.04 5.11 -10.22
CA ARG A 139 10.06 3.78 -9.60
C ARG A 139 10.67 3.83 -8.21
N ILE A 140 9.86 3.44 -7.22
CA ILE A 140 10.28 3.22 -5.84
C ILE A 140 10.65 1.74 -5.73
N VAL A 141 11.83 1.45 -5.20
CA VAL A 141 12.32 0.08 -5.02
C VAL A 141 12.67 -0.14 -3.55
N ILE A 142 12.09 -1.19 -2.97
CA ILE A 142 12.47 -1.71 -1.65
C ILE A 142 13.11 -3.07 -1.85
N ALA A 143 14.31 -3.23 -1.29
CA ALA A 143 14.99 -4.50 -1.14
C ALA A 143 15.09 -4.86 0.34
N ALA A 144 14.73 -6.10 0.69
CA ALA A 144 14.80 -6.60 2.06
C ALA A 144 16.25 -6.76 2.57
N THR A 145 17.19 -6.95 1.65
CA THR A 145 18.62 -7.17 1.95
C THR A 145 19.49 -6.14 1.28
N LYS A 146 20.70 -5.92 1.77
CA LYS A 146 21.74 -5.22 1.02
C LYS A 146 22.50 -6.19 0.11
N SER A 147 23.26 -5.64 -0.85
CA SER A 147 24.12 -6.44 -1.72
C SER A 147 25.06 -7.35 -0.91
N GLY A 148 25.12 -8.62 -1.27
CA GLY A 148 25.94 -9.64 -0.59
C GLY A 148 25.24 -10.41 0.53
N GLU A 149 24.09 -9.96 1.03
CA GLU A 149 23.27 -10.73 1.97
C GLU A 149 22.44 -11.77 1.23
N ARG A 150 22.36 -12.99 1.78
CA ARG A 150 21.68 -14.14 1.14
C ARG A 150 20.85 -14.97 2.12
N ASN A 151 20.62 -14.45 3.34
CA ASN A 151 19.83 -15.17 4.34
C ASN A 151 18.34 -15.03 4.08
N ALA A 152 17.56 -15.97 4.58
CA ALA A 152 16.10 -15.91 4.50
C ALA A 152 15.59 -14.61 5.12
N SER A 153 14.80 -13.85 4.36
CA SER A 153 14.29 -12.55 4.76
C SER A 153 13.13 -12.67 5.74
N ARG A 154 13.12 -11.82 6.76
CA ARG A 154 12.01 -11.57 7.70
C ARG A 154 11.17 -10.36 7.25
N PHE A 155 11.74 -9.50 6.43
CA PHE A 155 11.14 -8.23 6.01
C PHE A 155 9.76 -8.40 5.41
N GLY A 156 9.54 -9.42 4.56
CA GLY A 156 8.25 -9.67 3.93
C GLY A 156 7.11 -9.88 4.91
N GLY A 157 7.37 -10.51 6.06
CA GLY A 157 6.38 -10.67 7.13
C GLY A 157 6.04 -9.35 7.81
N TYR A 158 7.05 -8.56 8.14
CA TYR A 158 6.83 -7.26 8.76
C TYR A 158 6.28 -6.21 7.80
N TRP A 159 6.58 -6.33 6.50
CA TRP A 159 5.89 -5.57 5.47
C TRP A 159 4.39 -5.87 5.44
N ALA A 160 4.03 -7.16 5.42
CA ALA A 160 2.64 -7.59 5.46
C ALA A 160 1.92 -7.15 6.76
N GLU A 161 2.63 -7.16 7.89
CA GLU A 161 2.13 -6.66 9.18
C GLU A 161 1.90 -5.14 9.13
N ALA A 162 2.85 -4.37 8.59
CA ALA A 162 2.77 -2.92 8.46
C ALA A 162 1.48 -2.47 7.74
N LEU A 163 1.13 -3.15 6.64
CA LEU A 163 -0.05 -2.81 5.85
C LEU A 163 -1.38 -3.04 6.59
N ASN A 164 -1.36 -3.72 7.74
CA ASN A 164 -2.53 -4.05 8.55
C ASN A 164 -2.43 -3.48 9.99
N SER A 165 -1.40 -2.69 10.29
CA SER A 165 -1.11 -2.20 11.64
C SER A 165 -1.28 -0.69 11.77
N SER A 166 -2.07 -0.27 12.74
CA SER A 166 -2.17 1.15 13.11
C SER A 166 -0.89 1.72 13.74
N GLU A 167 0.08 0.86 14.11
CA GLU A 167 1.40 1.30 14.55
C GLU A 167 2.29 1.76 13.39
N ALA A 168 1.99 1.31 12.18
CA ALA A 168 2.69 1.77 10.98
C ALA A 168 2.23 3.17 10.55
N ASP A 169 0.96 3.48 10.73
CA ASP A 169 0.35 4.81 10.48
C ASP A 169 0.84 5.82 11.55
N LYS A 170 1.95 6.50 11.27
CA LYS A 170 2.62 7.38 12.23
C LYS A 170 1.93 8.74 12.36
N ASP A 171 1.43 9.28 11.27
CA ASP A 171 0.76 10.58 11.25
C ASP A 171 -0.75 10.50 11.55
N LYS A 172 -1.27 9.25 11.70
CA LYS A 172 -2.66 8.95 12.08
C LYS A 172 -3.70 9.45 11.08
N ASP A 173 -3.35 9.48 9.79
CA ASP A 173 -4.27 9.87 8.72
C ASP A 173 -5.19 8.71 8.27
N GLY A 174 -5.00 7.50 8.81
CA GLY A 174 -5.74 6.28 8.47
C GLY A 174 -5.21 5.57 7.23
N SER A 175 -4.05 5.99 6.74
CA SER A 175 -3.37 5.37 5.59
C SER A 175 -1.98 4.91 6.00
N VAL A 176 -1.41 4.01 5.22
CA VAL A 176 -0.01 3.60 5.36
C VAL A 176 0.69 3.92 4.05
N SER A 177 1.64 4.83 4.09
CA SER A 177 2.53 5.14 2.97
C SER A 177 3.63 4.10 2.83
N VAL A 178 4.32 4.09 1.67
CA VAL A 178 5.51 3.25 1.44
C VAL A 178 6.58 3.53 2.49
N GLN A 179 6.82 4.80 2.83
CA GLN A 179 7.82 5.18 3.83
C GLN A 179 7.47 4.63 5.21
N GLU A 180 6.24 4.76 5.64
CA GLU A 180 5.78 4.28 6.94
C GLU A 180 5.84 2.76 7.04
N ALA A 181 5.40 2.04 5.99
CA ALA A 181 5.50 0.59 5.93
C ALA A 181 6.96 0.11 5.96
N TYR A 182 7.85 0.79 5.23
CA TYR A 182 9.27 0.51 5.21
C TYR A 182 9.93 0.73 6.58
N ASP A 183 9.67 1.87 7.21
CA ASP A 183 10.21 2.21 8.53
C ASP A 183 9.73 1.22 9.60
N TYR A 184 8.44 0.85 9.55
CA TYR A 184 7.87 -0.16 10.43
C TYR A 184 8.57 -1.50 10.26
N ALA A 185 8.63 -2.00 9.02
CA ALA A 185 9.22 -3.31 8.73
C ALA A 185 10.70 -3.36 9.10
N THR A 186 11.48 -2.33 8.74
CA THR A 186 12.91 -2.24 9.06
C THR A 186 13.16 -2.25 10.56
N ARG A 187 12.39 -1.48 11.32
CA ARG A 187 12.46 -1.46 12.79
C ARG A 187 12.14 -2.83 13.39
N LYS A 188 11.06 -3.47 12.93
CA LYS A 188 10.64 -4.81 13.41
C LYS A 188 11.67 -5.90 13.08
N VAL A 189 12.29 -5.84 11.90
CA VAL A 189 13.42 -6.73 11.55
C VAL A 189 14.56 -6.57 12.57
N ALA A 190 14.99 -5.35 12.84
CA ALA A 190 16.07 -5.09 13.81
C ALA A 190 15.69 -5.55 15.22
N GLU A 191 14.46 -5.30 15.68
CA GLU A 191 13.92 -5.77 16.95
C GLU A 191 13.93 -7.30 17.04
N SER A 192 13.57 -8.00 15.97
CA SER A 192 13.53 -9.47 15.95
C SER A 192 14.92 -10.09 16.08
N PHE A 193 15.94 -9.55 15.42
CA PHE A 193 17.33 -10.01 15.59
C PHE A 193 17.83 -9.78 17.01
N LYS A 194 17.50 -8.61 17.59
CA LYS A 194 17.84 -8.31 18.97
C LYS A 194 17.16 -9.25 19.97
N SER A 195 15.88 -9.55 19.75
CA SER A 195 15.11 -10.48 20.58
C SER A 195 15.68 -11.91 20.54
N ASP A 196 16.14 -12.33 19.35
CA ASP A 196 16.74 -13.66 19.16
C ASP A 196 18.21 -13.71 19.63
N ALA A 197 18.77 -12.61 20.17
CA ALA A 197 20.19 -12.46 20.49
C ALA A 197 21.12 -12.83 19.31
N ALA A 198 20.67 -12.57 18.08
CA ALA A 198 21.33 -12.90 16.84
C ALA A 198 21.98 -11.66 16.19
N ILE A 199 23.04 -11.91 15.43
CA ILE A 199 23.66 -10.85 14.61
C ILE A 199 22.72 -10.52 13.46
N ALA A 200 22.44 -9.24 13.24
CA ALA A 200 21.62 -8.81 12.12
C ALA A 200 22.31 -9.15 10.78
N THR A 201 21.63 -9.95 9.98
CA THR A 201 22.08 -10.39 8.64
C THR A 201 21.14 -9.93 7.54
N GLU A 202 20.23 -9.00 7.86
CA GLU A 202 19.24 -8.45 6.94
C GLU A 202 19.18 -6.94 7.14
N HIS A 203 19.52 -6.19 6.06
CA HIS A 203 19.54 -4.74 6.05
C HIS A 203 18.79 -4.24 4.82
N SER A 204 17.56 -3.86 5.02
CA SER A 204 16.70 -3.37 3.94
C SER A 204 17.16 -2.02 3.40
N ARG A 205 16.78 -1.75 2.15
CA ARG A 205 17.02 -0.48 1.46
C ARG A 205 15.76 -0.02 0.76
N LEU A 206 15.56 1.30 0.78
CA LEU A 206 14.53 1.99 0.02
C LEU A 206 15.22 2.99 -0.90
N ALA A 207 14.85 3.01 -2.17
CA ALA A 207 15.33 3.93 -3.19
C ALA A 207 14.16 4.47 -4.00
N GLY A 208 14.29 5.67 -4.53
CA GLY A 208 13.25 6.37 -5.28
C GLY A 208 12.57 7.47 -4.49
N ASP A 209 11.94 8.38 -5.22
CA ASP A 209 11.29 9.55 -4.66
C ASP A 209 9.82 9.26 -4.31
N ASP A 210 9.19 10.14 -3.54
CA ASP A 210 7.75 10.12 -3.20
C ASP A 210 7.25 8.94 -2.35
N ALA A 211 8.13 8.17 -1.69
CA ALA A 211 7.75 7.06 -0.82
C ALA A 211 6.75 7.49 0.30
N GLY A 212 6.87 8.71 0.82
CA GLY A 212 5.96 9.24 1.83
C GLY A 212 4.58 9.63 1.29
N ARG A 213 4.43 9.76 -0.04
CA ARG A 213 3.14 10.12 -0.68
C ARG A 213 2.46 8.92 -1.33
N PHE A 214 3.17 7.83 -1.51
CA PHE A 214 2.62 6.63 -2.13
C PHE A 214 1.93 5.78 -1.06
N VAL A 215 0.60 5.84 -0.99
CA VAL A 215 -0.22 5.06 -0.06
C VAL A 215 -0.33 3.62 -0.56
N VAL A 216 -0.01 2.64 0.29
CA VAL A 216 -0.03 1.19 0.00
C VAL A 216 -1.12 0.43 0.75
N ALA A 217 -1.69 1.01 1.80
CA ALA A 217 -2.85 0.48 2.49
C ALA A 217 -3.67 1.60 3.15
N ARG A 218 -4.96 1.35 3.36
CA ARG A 218 -5.83 2.17 4.21
C ARG A 218 -6.38 1.34 5.34
N LEU A 219 -6.51 1.93 6.51
CA LEU A 219 -6.86 1.25 7.76
C LEU A 219 -8.26 1.66 8.23
N GLY A 220 -8.95 0.74 8.92
CA GLY A 220 -10.21 1.03 9.58
C GLY A 220 -11.24 1.74 8.68
N ALA A 221 -11.76 2.86 9.15
CA ALA A 221 -12.77 3.64 8.42
C ALA A 221 -12.25 4.18 7.08
N ALA A 222 -10.97 4.54 6.97
CA ALA A 222 -10.37 5.05 5.73
C ALA A 222 -10.45 4.02 4.59
N ALA A 223 -10.26 2.73 4.89
CA ALA A 223 -10.42 1.63 3.93
C ALA A 223 -11.87 1.51 3.46
N LEU A 224 -12.84 1.67 4.36
CA LEU A 224 -14.26 1.59 4.02
C LEU A 224 -14.71 2.76 3.15
N PHE A 225 -14.25 3.98 3.46
CA PHE A 225 -14.52 5.16 2.62
C PHE A 225 -13.98 5.01 1.20
N ALA A 226 -12.89 4.25 1.02
CA ALA A 226 -12.32 4.00 -0.30
C ALA A 226 -13.10 2.94 -1.10
N ASN A 227 -13.68 1.93 -0.42
CA ASN A 227 -14.25 0.74 -1.04
C ASN A 227 -15.78 0.68 -1.02
N ASP A 228 -16.46 1.56 -0.29
CA ASP A 228 -17.91 1.66 -0.24
C ASP A 228 -18.39 2.92 -0.95
N ALA A 229 -19.11 2.75 -2.06
CA ALA A 229 -19.58 3.86 -2.90
C ALA A 229 -20.50 4.84 -2.15
N GLN A 230 -21.27 4.37 -1.16
CA GLN A 230 -22.12 5.24 -0.35
C GLN A 230 -21.28 6.09 0.61
N LEU A 231 -20.28 5.49 1.28
CA LEU A 231 -19.35 6.22 2.14
C LEU A 231 -18.50 7.20 1.36
N ALA A 232 -18.02 6.83 0.17
CA ALA A 232 -17.28 7.73 -0.71
C ALA A 232 -18.11 8.96 -1.12
N ALA A 233 -19.39 8.73 -1.50
CA ALA A 233 -20.30 9.82 -1.81
C ALA A 233 -20.61 10.72 -0.60
N MET A 234 -20.77 10.14 0.59
CA MET A 234 -20.99 10.88 1.83
C MET A 234 -19.75 11.72 2.21
N ARG A 235 -18.53 11.23 1.97
CA ARG A 235 -17.30 12.00 2.17
C ARG A 235 -17.23 13.21 1.25
N GLY A 236 -17.55 13.05 -0.02
CA GLY A 236 -17.64 14.20 -0.95
C GLY A 236 -18.67 15.24 -0.51
N GLN A 237 -19.80 14.80 0.04
CA GLN A 237 -20.79 15.74 0.63
C GLN A 237 -20.23 16.47 1.85
N GLN A 238 -19.49 15.77 2.73
CA GLN A 238 -18.85 16.35 3.90
C GLN A 238 -17.85 17.44 3.52
N GLU A 239 -16.97 17.17 2.55
CA GLU A 239 -16.01 18.15 2.03
C GLU A 239 -16.70 19.39 1.48
N GLY A 240 -17.82 19.21 0.75
CA GLY A 240 -18.64 20.33 0.25
C GLY A 240 -19.27 21.17 1.37
N ILE A 241 -19.73 20.53 2.46
CA ILE A 241 -20.26 21.23 3.63
C ILE A 241 -19.15 21.99 4.35
N GLU A 242 -17.98 21.38 4.55
CA GLU A 242 -16.81 22.02 5.17
C GLU A 242 -16.36 23.27 4.40
N GLN A 243 -16.35 23.20 3.06
CA GLN A 243 -16.05 24.37 2.22
C GLN A 243 -17.07 25.51 2.45
N ARG A 244 -18.38 25.21 2.55
CA ARG A 244 -19.41 26.21 2.84
C ARG A 244 -19.24 26.82 4.23
N ILE A 245 -18.89 26.01 5.24
CA ILE A 245 -18.58 26.51 6.59
C ILE A 245 -17.38 27.46 6.55
N ASN A 246 -16.31 27.09 5.84
CA ASN A 246 -15.10 27.91 5.75
C ASN A 246 -15.38 29.24 4.98
N GLN A 247 -16.21 29.22 3.95
CA GLN A 247 -16.66 30.43 3.24
C GLN A 247 -17.47 31.35 4.17
N LEU A 248 -18.39 30.81 4.97
CA LEU A 248 -19.16 31.60 5.95
C LEU A 248 -18.26 32.16 7.03
N ARG A 249 -17.29 31.39 7.53
CA ARG A 249 -16.29 31.87 8.52
C ARG A 249 -15.47 33.05 7.97
N ALA A 250 -15.07 33.00 6.72
CA ALA A 250 -14.36 34.11 6.08
C ALA A 250 -15.21 35.39 5.96
N GLN A 251 -16.54 35.24 5.87
CA GLN A 251 -17.49 36.37 5.79
C GLN A 251 -17.95 36.90 7.16
N LYS A 252 -17.54 36.27 8.26
CA LYS A 252 -18.01 36.64 9.62
C LYS A 252 -17.84 38.12 9.95
N ALA A 253 -16.74 38.74 9.53
CA ALA A 253 -16.46 40.17 9.81
C ALA A 253 -17.29 41.12 8.96
N THR A 254 -17.94 40.66 7.88
CA THR A 254 -18.71 41.47 6.93
C THR A 254 -20.21 41.31 7.04
N LEU A 255 -20.70 40.30 7.77
CA LEU A 255 -22.12 40.01 7.96
C LEU A 255 -22.59 40.54 9.33
N ALA A 256 -23.86 40.92 9.42
CA ALA A 256 -24.50 41.12 10.71
C ALA A 256 -24.55 39.77 11.49
N GLU A 257 -24.49 39.84 12.81
CA GLU A 257 -24.37 38.63 13.65
C GLU A 257 -25.52 37.67 13.44
N ASP A 258 -26.74 38.16 13.42
CA ASP A 258 -27.96 37.34 13.18
C ASP A 258 -27.95 36.69 11.78
N ASP A 259 -27.50 37.40 10.75
CA ASP A 259 -27.37 36.90 9.40
C ASP A 259 -26.29 35.81 9.29
N TYR A 260 -25.19 36.02 10.00
CA TYR A 260 -24.10 35.03 10.04
C TYR A 260 -24.57 33.70 10.68
N TYR A 261 -25.17 33.77 11.86
CA TYR A 261 -25.63 32.56 12.55
C TYR A 261 -26.83 31.94 11.86
N GLY A 262 -27.75 32.72 11.30
CA GLY A 262 -28.86 32.23 10.51
C GLY A 262 -28.44 31.46 9.25
N LYS A 263 -27.27 31.79 8.66
CA LYS A 263 -26.68 31.05 7.54
C LYS A 263 -25.86 29.84 8.00
N LEU A 264 -25.18 29.94 9.12
CA LEU A 264 -24.28 28.89 9.62
C LEU A 264 -25.05 27.71 10.22
N GLU A 265 -26.12 27.99 10.98
CA GLU A 265 -26.88 26.94 11.69
C GLU A 265 -27.42 25.85 10.75
N PRO A 266 -28.08 26.15 9.60
CA PRO A 266 -28.54 25.11 8.69
C PRO A 266 -27.41 24.23 8.14
N VAL A 267 -26.23 24.82 7.90
CA VAL A 267 -25.07 24.09 7.37
C VAL A 267 -24.50 23.15 8.44
N LEU A 268 -24.47 23.57 9.70
CA LEU A 268 -24.05 22.71 10.82
C LEU A 268 -25.04 21.58 11.07
N VAL A 269 -26.34 21.83 10.96
CA VAL A 269 -27.37 20.78 11.05
C VAL A 269 -27.23 19.75 9.91
N GLU A 270 -26.94 20.22 8.70
CA GLU A 270 -26.66 19.33 7.57
C GLU A 270 -25.44 18.46 7.81
N MET A 271 -24.35 19.03 8.33
CA MET A 271 -23.16 18.30 8.75
C MET A 271 -23.46 17.23 9.80
N ALA A 272 -24.23 17.57 10.84
CA ALA A 272 -24.60 16.65 11.89
C ALA A 272 -25.44 15.46 11.36
N ARG A 273 -26.42 15.72 10.49
CA ARG A 273 -27.23 14.68 9.83
C ARG A 273 -26.40 13.78 8.92
N LEU A 274 -25.45 14.37 8.19
CA LEU A 274 -24.53 13.59 7.37
C LEU A 274 -23.63 12.68 8.24
N GLY A 275 -23.13 13.20 9.36
CA GLY A 275 -22.36 12.42 10.35
C GLY A 275 -23.16 11.19 10.85
N GLN A 276 -24.43 11.38 11.23
CA GLN A 276 -25.29 10.26 11.63
C GLN A 276 -25.48 9.19 10.53
N ARG A 277 -25.60 9.60 9.28
CA ARG A 277 -25.70 8.67 8.15
C ARG A 277 -24.40 7.89 7.92
N ILE A 278 -23.26 8.55 8.06
CA ILE A 278 -21.92 7.92 8.00
C ILE A 278 -21.80 6.87 9.11
N ASP A 279 -22.10 7.26 10.35
CA ASP A 279 -22.05 6.38 11.52
C ASP A 279 -22.95 5.15 11.37
N ALA A 280 -24.16 5.35 10.86
CA ALA A 280 -25.10 4.25 10.58
C ALA A 280 -24.57 3.29 9.51
N ARG A 281 -23.92 3.82 8.45
CA ARG A 281 -23.34 2.98 7.40
C ARG A 281 -22.12 2.21 7.92
N LEU A 282 -21.25 2.84 8.69
CA LEU A 282 -20.10 2.18 9.32
C LEU A 282 -20.54 1.06 10.26
N ALA A 283 -21.60 1.27 11.06
CA ALA A 283 -22.16 0.24 11.91
C ALA A 283 -22.72 -0.95 11.11
N GLN A 284 -23.38 -0.71 9.96
CA GLN A 284 -23.83 -1.79 9.06
C GLN A 284 -22.67 -2.62 8.50
N LEU A 285 -21.51 -2.01 8.31
CA LEU A 285 -20.29 -2.66 7.84
C LEU A 285 -19.46 -3.30 8.96
N GLY A 286 -19.97 -3.32 10.19
CA GLY A 286 -19.34 -3.99 11.34
C GLY A 286 -18.19 -3.19 11.99
N VAL A 287 -18.04 -1.91 11.66
CA VAL A 287 -17.08 -1.02 12.33
C VAL A 287 -17.77 -0.36 13.52
N ALA A 288 -17.44 -0.82 14.72
CA ALA A 288 -17.84 -0.14 15.94
C ALA A 288 -17.21 1.27 15.97
N ASN A 289 -17.99 2.30 16.32
CA ASN A 289 -17.50 3.66 16.56
C ASN A 289 -16.39 3.62 17.62
N GLY A 290 -15.13 3.61 17.19
CA GLY A 290 -14.00 3.98 18.02
C GLY A 290 -14.19 5.46 18.38
N GLY A 291 -14.48 5.74 19.65
CA GLY A 291 -14.96 6.98 20.20
C GLY A 291 -14.44 8.25 19.51
N ARG A 292 -15.35 9.07 19.05
CA ARG A 292 -15.08 10.50 18.94
C ARG A 292 -14.65 10.97 20.34
N SER A 293 -13.35 11.24 20.51
CA SER A 293 -12.94 12.07 21.64
C SER A 293 -13.65 13.41 21.48
N ASP A 294 -14.46 13.77 22.45
CA ASP A 294 -15.01 15.11 22.61
C ASP A 294 -13.85 16.14 22.52
N SER A 295 -13.57 16.64 21.36
CA SER A 295 -12.85 17.91 21.22
C SER A 295 -13.88 19.01 21.50
N ARG A 296 -13.96 19.35 22.79
CA ARG A 296 -14.64 20.56 23.27
C ARG A 296 -14.06 21.76 22.54
N PHE A 297 -14.97 22.53 22.00
CA PHE A 297 -14.78 23.88 21.46
C PHE A 297 -14.09 24.81 22.44
#